data_fa8e235cb5df88d9b4c5b4662afbbf30
#
_entry.id   fa8e235cb5df88d9b4c5b4662afbbf30
#
_cell.length_a   1.000
_cell.length_b   1.000
_cell.length_c   1.000
_cell.angle_alpha   90.00
_cell.angle_beta   90.00
_cell.angle_gamma   90.00
#
_symmetry.space_group_name_H-M   'P 1'
#
loop_
_entity.id
_entity.type
_entity.pdbx_description
1 polymer ?
#
loop_
_entity_poly.entity_id
_entity_poly.type
_entity_poly.pdbx_seq_one_letter_code
_entity_poly.pdbx_strand_id
1 'polypeptide(L)'
;MSTFESINCFLTDKDGNKLNPYASGAICYKELFCRKICPEKQMLLKSGKTAEIYKITVLVKGYVAIWQDDKIYSLPIQFSQIKHLYLHAPPPTKLYFEVEDFECKF
;
A
#
# COMPACT_ATOMS: atom_id res chain seq x y z
N MET A 1 26.54 -23.32 -20.39
CA MET A 1 25.59 -22.94 -20.26
C MET A 1 25.35 -22.16 -19.28
N SER A 2 25.19 -21.30 -19.29
CA SER A 2 24.86 -20.69 -18.24
C SER A 2 23.60 -20.75 -17.99
N THR A 3 23.34 -20.94 -17.06
CA THR A 3 22.13 -20.84 -16.62
C THR A 3 21.91 -19.60 -16.02
N PHE A 4 21.15 -18.85 -16.62
CA PHE A 4 20.58 -17.75 -15.94
C PHE A 4 19.48 -18.30 -15.09
N GLU A 5 19.79 -18.49 -13.85
CA GLU A 5 18.75 -18.81 -12.92
C GLU A 5 17.84 -17.62 -12.79
N SER A 6 16.55 -17.85 -12.78
CA SER A 6 15.56 -16.81 -12.66
C SER A 6 15.52 -16.33 -11.22
N ILE A 7 15.97 -15.12 -10.99
CA ILE A 7 15.93 -14.49 -9.66
C ILE A 7 14.85 -13.43 -9.69
N ASN A 8 13.86 -13.58 -8.83
CA ASN A 8 12.71 -12.69 -8.81
C ASN A 8 12.37 -12.27 -7.38
N CYS A 9 11.75 -11.11 -7.28
CA CYS A 9 11.23 -10.62 -6.01
C CYS A 9 9.71 -10.72 -6.05
N PHE A 10 9.13 -11.29 -4.99
CA PHE A 10 7.68 -11.44 -4.90
C PHE A 10 7.16 -10.90 -3.59
N LEU A 11 5.92 -10.41 -3.63
CA LEU A 11 5.18 -10.14 -2.42
C LEU A 11 4.90 -11.47 -1.73
N THR A 12 5.14 -11.54 -0.43
CA THR A 12 4.92 -12.75 0.35
C THR A 12 4.19 -12.43 1.65
N ASP A 13 3.76 -13.47 2.35
CA ASP A 13 3.36 -13.34 3.74
C ASP A 13 4.60 -13.39 4.64
N LYS A 14 4.39 -13.36 5.95
CA LYS A 14 5.50 -13.39 6.91
C LYS A 14 6.29 -14.69 6.88
N ASP A 15 5.69 -15.75 6.33
CA ASP A 15 6.32 -17.06 6.25
C ASP A 15 6.98 -17.31 4.91
N GLY A 16 6.94 -16.34 4.00
CA GLY A 16 7.59 -16.45 2.69
C GLY A 16 6.73 -17.04 1.59
N ASN A 17 5.45 -17.30 1.84
CA ASN A 17 4.55 -17.79 0.80
C ASN A 17 4.18 -16.67 -0.17
N LYS A 18 4.26 -16.96 -1.47
CA LYS A 18 3.93 -15.97 -2.48
C LYS A 18 2.49 -15.53 -2.38
N LEU A 19 2.25 -14.24 -2.54
CA LEU A 19 0.92 -13.66 -2.55
C LEU A 19 0.69 -12.93 -3.86
N ASN A 20 -0.59 -12.91 -4.28
CA ASN A 20 -0.99 -12.06 -5.39
C ASN A 20 -1.15 -10.62 -4.82
N PRO A 21 -0.33 -9.65 -5.27
CA PRO A 21 -0.40 -8.30 -4.71
C PRO A 21 -1.74 -7.60 -4.92
N TYR A 22 -2.52 -8.05 -5.89
CA TYR A 22 -3.82 -7.47 -6.19
C TYR A 22 -4.96 -8.13 -5.42
N ALA A 23 -4.67 -9.17 -4.68
CA ALA A 23 -5.67 -9.83 -3.85
C ALA A 23 -5.98 -9.01 -2.61
N SER A 24 -7.24 -9.04 -2.17
CA SER A 24 -7.65 -8.35 -0.96
C SER A 24 -6.87 -8.87 0.24
N GLY A 25 -6.30 -7.96 1.02
CA GLY A 25 -5.55 -8.34 2.21
C GLY A 25 -4.10 -8.76 1.99
N ALA A 26 -3.64 -8.79 0.73
CA ALA A 26 -2.25 -9.16 0.46
C ALA A 26 -1.27 -8.12 1.03
N ILE A 27 -1.63 -6.85 0.94
CA ILE A 27 -0.88 -5.76 1.55
C ILE A 27 -1.75 -5.18 2.65
N CYS A 28 -1.16 -4.94 3.80
CA CYS A 28 -1.89 -4.42 4.96
C CYS A 28 -1.92 -2.91 4.92
N TYR A 29 -3.11 -2.35 5.07
CA TYR A 29 -3.31 -0.90 5.18
C TYR A 29 -3.97 -0.62 6.52
N LYS A 30 -3.36 0.24 7.31
CA LYS A 30 -3.90 0.62 8.60
C LYS A 30 -4.00 2.13 8.69
N GLU A 31 -5.23 2.64 8.89
CA GLU A 31 -5.41 4.06 9.12
C GLU A 31 -4.92 4.39 10.53
N LEU A 32 -3.99 5.33 10.63
CA LEU A 32 -3.42 5.77 11.89
C LEU A 32 -4.11 7.02 12.41
N PHE A 33 -4.29 8.02 11.53
CA PHE A 33 -4.87 9.27 11.90
C PHE A 33 -5.79 9.77 10.82
N CYS A 34 -6.84 10.45 11.23
CA CYS A 34 -7.68 11.24 10.32
C CYS A 34 -7.93 12.56 11.00
N ARG A 35 -7.54 13.66 10.37
CA ARG A 35 -7.80 14.98 10.95
C ARG A 35 -8.23 15.97 9.88
N LYS A 36 -9.09 16.88 10.28
CA LYS A 36 -9.51 17.96 9.42
C LYS A 36 -8.38 18.98 9.25
N ILE A 37 -8.16 19.40 8.02
CA ILE A 37 -7.20 20.45 7.74
C ILE A 37 -7.86 21.80 7.89
N CYS A 38 -7.05 22.82 8.20
CA CYS A 38 -7.53 24.18 8.42
C CYS A 38 -8.37 24.70 7.24
N PRO A 39 -9.34 25.61 7.49
CA PRO A 39 -10.26 26.06 6.47
C PRO A 39 -9.66 26.60 5.18
N GLU A 40 -8.46 27.16 5.22
CA GLU A 40 -7.82 27.68 4.02
C GLU A 40 -7.44 26.60 3.02
N LYS A 41 -7.53 25.34 3.41
CA LYS A 41 -7.25 24.21 2.51
C LYS A 41 -8.52 23.48 2.14
N GLN A 42 -9.51 24.22 1.70
CA GLN A 42 -10.76 23.65 1.24
C GLN A 42 -10.70 23.37 -0.25
N MET A 43 -11.44 22.36 -0.68
CA MET A 43 -11.54 22.00 -2.08
C MET A 43 -12.86 22.52 -2.63
N LEU A 44 -12.80 23.18 -3.80
CA LEU A 44 -14.00 23.62 -4.49
C LEU A 44 -14.58 22.46 -5.27
N LEU A 45 -15.84 22.13 -4.97
CA LEU A 45 -16.56 21.08 -5.67
C LEU A 45 -17.18 21.60 -6.96
N LYS A 46 -17.53 20.67 -7.88
CA LYS A 46 -18.18 21.04 -9.13
C LYS A 46 -19.51 21.76 -8.92
N SER A 47 -20.18 21.54 -7.80
CA SER A 47 -21.43 22.20 -7.47
C SER A 47 -21.25 23.65 -7.03
N GLY A 48 -20.03 24.15 -6.97
CA GLY A 48 -19.74 25.48 -6.44
C GLY A 48 -19.62 25.55 -4.93
N LYS A 49 -19.84 24.43 -4.24
CA LYS A 49 -19.67 24.36 -2.80
C LYS A 49 -18.22 24.03 -2.47
N THR A 50 -17.77 24.44 -1.29
CA THR A 50 -16.46 24.04 -0.80
C THR A 50 -16.60 22.80 0.07
N ALA A 51 -15.64 21.91 -0.03
CA ALA A 51 -15.56 20.72 0.81
C ALA A 51 -14.37 20.80 1.73
N GLU A 52 -14.54 20.32 2.95
CA GLU A 52 -13.44 20.24 3.89
C GLU A 52 -12.54 19.09 3.51
N ILE A 53 -11.23 19.31 3.64
CA ILE A 53 -10.23 18.30 3.33
C ILE A 53 -9.73 17.70 4.64
N TYR A 54 -9.64 16.38 4.65
CA TYR A 54 -9.09 15.63 5.77
C TYR A 54 -7.77 15.04 5.37
N LYS A 55 -6.81 15.11 6.26
CA LYS A 55 -5.52 14.43 6.10
C LYS A 55 -5.62 13.08 6.77
N ILE A 56 -5.45 12.03 5.98
CA ILE A 56 -5.51 10.67 6.47
C ILE A 56 -4.11 10.09 6.39
N THR A 57 -3.61 9.61 7.51
CA THR A 57 -2.29 8.99 7.58
C THR A 57 -2.49 7.48 7.65
N VAL A 58 -1.91 6.78 6.71
CA VAL A 58 -2.07 5.33 6.56
C VAL A 58 -0.72 4.65 6.62
N LEU A 59 -0.64 3.58 7.39
CA LEU A 59 0.53 2.70 7.39
C LEU A 59 0.28 1.59 6.39
N VAL A 60 1.20 1.45 5.45
CA VAL A 60 1.17 0.37 4.44
C VAL A 60 2.31 -0.57 4.78
N LYS A 61 2.03 -1.85 4.94
CA LYS A 61 3.09 -2.81 5.23
C LYS A 61 2.83 -4.16 4.60
N GLY A 62 3.91 -4.87 4.38
CA GLY A 62 3.87 -6.20 3.81
C GLY A 62 5.25 -6.84 3.88
N TYR A 63 5.40 -7.96 3.20
CA TYR A 63 6.67 -8.67 3.14
C TYR A 63 7.02 -8.96 1.70
N VAL A 64 8.29 -8.94 1.40
CA VAL A 64 8.80 -9.39 0.10
C VAL A 64 9.91 -10.38 0.33
N ALA A 65 10.10 -11.29 -0.61
CA ALA A 65 11.20 -12.23 -0.55
C ALA A 65 11.76 -12.45 -1.94
N ILE A 66 13.02 -12.83 -1.99
CA ILE A 66 13.70 -13.17 -3.23
C ILE A 66 13.57 -14.66 -3.44
N TRP A 67 13.15 -15.01 -4.65
CA TRP A 67 13.03 -16.40 -5.06
C TRP A 67 13.98 -16.68 -6.21
N GLN A 68 14.62 -17.82 -6.17
CA GLN A 68 15.45 -18.28 -7.25
C GLN A 68 14.82 -19.54 -7.80
N ASP A 69 14.37 -19.46 -9.05
CA ASP A 69 13.54 -20.50 -9.65
C ASP A 69 12.29 -20.71 -8.78
N ASP A 70 12.05 -21.90 -8.29
CA ASP A 70 10.87 -22.17 -7.47
C ASP A 70 11.21 -22.29 -5.98
N LYS A 71 12.35 -21.76 -5.57
CA LYS A 71 12.79 -21.85 -4.18
C LYS A 71 13.00 -20.50 -3.58
N ILE A 72 12.59 -20.32 -2.35
CA ILE A 72 12.83 -19.09 -1.63
C ILE A 72 14.33 -18.97 -1.36
N TYR A 73 14.89 -17.80 -1.71
CA TYR A 73 16.30 -17.55 -1.59
C TYR A 73 16.62 -16.68 -0.37
N SER A 74 15.73 -15.80 0.01
CA SER A 74 15.93 -14.95 1.16
C SER A 74 14.83 -15.14 2.18
N LEU A 75 15.10 -14.76 3.41
CA LEU A 75 14.02 -14.64 4.39
C LEU A 75 13.08 -13.52 3.97
N PRO A 76 11.80 -13.59 4.34
CA PRO A 76 10.88 -12.49 4.07
C PRO A 76 11.36 -11.21 4.74
N ILE A 77 11.34 -10.14 3.98
CA ILE A 77 11.76 -8.82 4.44
C ILE A 77 10.52 -7.95 4.57
N GLN A 78 10.28 -7.45 5.77
CA GLN A 78 9.14 -6.58 5.98
C GLN A 78 9.42 -5.20 5.42
N PHE A 79 8.47 -4.66 4.68
CA PHE A 79 8.49 -3.26 4.31
C PHE A 79 7.34 -2.54 4.99
N SER A 80 7.55 -1.27 5.30
CA SER A 80 6.49 -0.42 5.81
C SER A 80 6.68 0.99 5.28
N GLN A 81 5.57 1.66 5.04
CA GLN A 81 5.59 3.01 4.51
C GLN A 81 4.40 3.77 5.07
N ILE A 82 4.62 5.02 5.41
CA ILE A 82 3.56 5.91 5.85
C ILE A 82 3.16 6.78 4.67
N LYS A 83 1.86 6.79 4.36
CA LYS A 83 1.30 7.59 3.29
C LYS A 83 0.36 8.62 3.88
N HIS A 84 0.37 9.80 3.31
CA HIS A 84 -0.55 10.87 3.67
C HIS A 84 -1.50 11.12 2.50
N LEU A 85 -2.80 11.03 2.78
CA LEU A 85 -3.83 11.26 1.77
C LEU A 85 -4.63 12.50 2.17
N TYR A 86 -5.01 13.28 1.18
CA TYR A 86 -5.80 14.48 1.40
C TYR A 86 -7.11 14.30 0.65
N LEU A 87 -8.16 13.98 1.39
CA LEU A 87 -9.43 13.58 0.79
C LEU A 87 -10.60 14.29 1.46
N HIS A 88 -11.70 14.41 0.72
CA HIS A 88 -12.97 14.78 1.32
C HIS A 88 -13.61 13.51 1.87
N ALA A 89 -13.18 13.11 3.06
CA ALA A 89 -13.60 11.86 3.67
C ALA A 89 -13.79 12.06 5.17
N PRO A 90 -14.86 12.77 5.59
CA PRO A 90 -15.10 13.00 7.00
C PRO A 90 -15.41 11.69 7.74
N PRO A 91 -14.95 11.54 8.99
CA PRO A 91 -15.35 10.38 9.77
C PRO A 91 -16.88 10.34 9.94
N PRO A 92 -17.53 9.16 9.92
CA PRO A 92 -16.93 7.82 9.92
C PRO A 92 -16.79 7.18 8.53
N THR A 93 -16.38 7.92 7.52
CA THR A 93 -16.24 7.37 6.18
C THR A 93 -15.28 6.18 6.18
N LYS A 94 -15.73 5.08 5.58
CA LYS A 94 -14.88 3.93 5.42
C LYS A 94 -14.03 4.06 4.19
N LEU A 95 -12.75 3.74 4.31
CA LEU A 95 -11.82 3.75 3.20
C LEU A 95 -11.50 2.32 2.77
N TYR A 96 -11.48 2.11 1.46
CA TYR A 96 -11.07 0.84 0.89
C TYR A 96 -9.82 1.10 0.05
N PHE A 97 -8.86 0.21 0.16
CA PHE A 97 -7.59 0.34 -0.53
C PHE A 97 -7.44 -0.78 -1.54
N GLU A 98 -7.08 -0.41 -2.76
CA GLU A 98 -6.80 -1.37 -3.81
C GLU A 98 -5.41 -1.10 -4.36
N VAL A 99 -4.71 -2.15 -4.75
CA VAL A 99 -3.41 -2.03 -5.38
C VAL A 99 -3.64 -1.94 -6.87
N GLU A 100 -3.26 -0.82 -7.48
CA GLU A 100 -3.36 -0.66 -8.93
C GLU A 100 -2.13 -1.20 -9.62
N ASP A 101 -0.98 -1.07 -9.01
CA ASP A 101 0.27 -1.52 -9.58
C ASP A 101 1.21 -1.97 -8.47
N PHE A 102 1.87 -3.06 -8.67
CA PHE A 102 2.86 -3.58 -7.74
C PHE A 102 4.10 -3.98 -8.51
N GLU A 103 5.24 -3.47 -8.06
CA GLU A 103 6.50 -3.81 -8.69
C GLU A 103 7.52 -4.10 -7.60
N CYS A 104 8.18 -5.24 -7.72
CA CYS A 104 9.28 -5.61 -6.85
C CYS A 104 10.50 -5.85 -7.72
N LYS A 105 11.50 -5.01 -7.54
CA LYS A 105 12.73 -5.12 -8.30
C LYS A 105 13.89 -5.48 -7.40
N PHE A 106 14.78 -6.17 -8.04
CA PHE A 106 15.91 -6.73 -7.33
C PHE A 106 17.20 -6.25 -8.04
#